data_fe3bc69e8361fe16698de36de8e93936
#
_entry.id   fe3bc69e8361fe16698de36de8e93936
#
_cell.length_a   1.000
_cell.length_b   1.000
_cell.length_c   1.000
_cell.angle_alpha   90.00
_cell.angle_beta   90.00
_cell.angle_gamma   90.00
#
_symmetry.space_group_name_H-M   'P 1'
#
loop_
_entity.id
_entity.type
_entity.pdbx_description
1 polymer ?
#
loop_
_entity_poly.entity_id
_entity_poly.type
_entity_poly.pdbx_seq_one_letter_code
_entity_poly.pdbx_strand_id
1 'polypeptide(L)'
;MFYILLTYLVSPVLYLLLFFRQRDDVKKILIIQTAKIGDLICSTPVFREIKKNYPDASLSAMVNSSTRGLLENNPNTDEIITIKHADYKGLKGKLRLSSLIRRGKYDIGICLNPNIPFALALFWGLVPIRLSVMPDFSGFTF
;
A
#
# COMPACT_ATOMS: atom_id res chain seq x y z
N MET A 1 -0.82 -1.78 -19.84
CA MET A 1 0.47 -1.76 -20.56
C MET A 1 1.17 -0.41 -20.51
N PHE A 2 0.55 0.68 -20.92
CA PHE A 2 1.16 2.03 -20.90
C PHE A 2 1.68 2.46 -19.51
N TYR A 3 0.95 2.19 -18.42
CA TYR A 3 1.36 2.55 -17.05
C TYR A 3 2.63 1.81 -16.59
N ILE A 4 2.79 0.56 -17.01
CA ILE A 4 3.99 -0.24 -16.71
C ILE A 4 5.18 0.34 -17.49
N LEU A 5 5.01 0.62 -18.78
CA LEU A 5 6.06 1.24 -19.61
C LEU A 5 6.49 2.60 -19.04
N LEU A 6 5.53 3.43 -18.63
CA LEU A 6 5.79 4.72 -17.99
C LEU A 6 6.56 4.54 -16.68
N THR A 7 6.26 3.48 -15.91
CA THR A 7 6.99 3.17 -14.68
C THR A 7 8.45 2.86 -14.97
N TYR A 8 8.75 2.07 -16.00
CA TYR A 8 10.14 1.79 -16.41
C TYR A 8 10.90 3.06 -16.79
N LEU A 9 10.27 3.96 -17.56
CA LEU A 9 10.88 5.20 -18.00
C LEU A 9 11.21 6.14 -16.82
N VAL A 10 10.32 6.21 -15.82
CA VAL A 10 10.44 7.13 -14.68
C VAL A 10 11.17 6.48 -13.50
N SER A 11 11.39 5.17 -13.53
CA SER A 11 11.97 4.40 -12.42
C SER A 11 13.31 4.95 -11.90
N PRO A 12 14.29 5.39 -12.76
CA PRO A 12 15.56 5.89 -12.22
C PRO A 12 15.37 7.12 -11.31
N VAL A 13 14.46 8.01 -11.70
CA VAL A 13 14.12 9.21 -10.90
C VAL A 13 13.42 8.82 -9.60
N LEU A 14 12.49 7.87 -9.66
CA LEU A 14 11.79 7.39 -8.48
C LEU A 14 12.74 6.67 -7.51
N TYR A 15 13.68 5.87 -8.00
CA TYR A 15 14.69 5.22 -7.15
C TYR A 15 15.62 6.25 -6.49
N LEU A 16 16.03 7.29 -7.20
CA LEU A 16 16.82 8.38 -6.63
C LEU A 16 16.05 9.09 -5.50
N LEU A 17 14.78 9.40 -5.71
CA LEU A 17 13.92 10.01 -4.69
C LEU A 17 13.69 9.09 -3.49
N LEU A 18 13.57 7.78 -3.72
CA LEU A 18 13.43 6.78 -2.65
C LEU A 18 14.70 6.68 -1.81
N PHE A 19 15.88 6.73 -2.45
CA PHE A 19 17.17 6.71 -1.75
C PHE A 19 17.29 7.84 -0.71
N PHE A 20 16.86 9.05 -1.08
CA PHE A 20 16.85 10.19 -0.16
C PHE A 20 15.75 10.13 0.91
N ARG A 21 14.79 9.24 0.77
CA ARG A 21 13.64 9.11 1.69
C ARG A 21 13.79 7.99 2.71
N GLN A 22 14.76 7.12 2.56
CA GLN A 22 14.99 6.02 3.50
C GLN A 22 15.23 6.57 4.92
N ARG A 23 14.44 6.07 5.88
CA ARG A 23 14.52 6.45 7.30
C ARG A 23 14.80 5.21 8.13
N ASP A 24 15.59 5.38 9.17
CA ASP A 24 15.91 4.29 10.12
C ASP A 24 14.73 4.01 11.09
N ASP A 25 13.81 4.98 11.26
CA ASP A 25 12.67 4.89 12.16
C ASP A 25 11.36 4.78 11.39
N VAL A 26 10.65 3.67 11.61
CA VAL A 26 9.36 3.37 10.97
C VAL A 26 8.24 4.02 11.78
N LYS A 27 7.59 5.03 11.20
CA LYS A 27 6.50 5.78 11.85
C LYS A 27 5.12 5.53 11.24
N LYS A 28 5.05 5.20 9.95
CA LYS A 28 3.79 5.00 9.24
C LYS A 28 3.83 3.77 8.35
N ILE A 29 2.87 2.90 8.56
CA ILE A 29 2.72 1.65 7.81
C ILE A 29 1.37 1.64 7.12
N LEU A 30 1.35 1.29 5.83
CA LEU A 30 0.14 1.12 5.04
C LEU A 30 -0.06 -0.34 4.68
N ILE A 31 -1.22 -0.90 5.05
CA ILE A 31 -1.66 -2.21 4.57
C ILE A 31 -2.74 -1.99 3.51
N ILE A 32 -2.58 -2.61 2.35
CA ILE A 32 -3.57 -2.62 1.27
C ILE A 32 -4.20 -4.00 1.19
N GLN A 33 -5.50 -4.08 1.51
CA GLN A 33 -6.30 -5.30 1.40
C GLN A 33 -7.69 -4.95 0.87
N THR A 34 -7.82 -4.97 -0.44
CA THR A 34 -9.06 -4.59 -1.15
C THR A 34 -9.86 -5.79 -1.68
N ALA A 35 -9.49 -6.99 -1.25
CA ALA A 35 -10.17 -8.22 -1.63
C ALA A 35 -11.51 -8.41 -0.87
N LYS A 36 -12.05 -9.61 -0.92
CA LYS A 36 -13.35 -9.94 -0.30
C LYS A 36 -13.26 -9.97 1.23
N ILE A 37 -14.43 -10.04 1.87
CA ILE A 37 -14.58 -10.08 3.32
C ILE A 37 -13.73 -11.17 3.98
N GLY A 38 -13.75 -12.40 3.44
CA GLY A 38 -12.96 -13.52 3.95
C GLY A 38 -11.45 -13.26 3.95
N ASP A 39 -10.95 -12.67 2.86
CA ASP A 39 -9.52 -12.34 2.72
C ASP A 39 -9.09 -11.29 3.76
N LEU A 40 -9.96 -10.30 4.02
CA LEU A 40 -9.69 -9.28 5.04
C LEU A 40 -9.67 -9.89 6.45
N ILE A 41 -10.63 -10.77 6.77
CA ILE A 41 -10.67 -11.47 8.05
C ILE A 41 -9.40 -12.32 8.25
N CYS A 42 -9.00 -13.09 7.23
CA CYS A 42 -7.78 -13.88 7.27
C CYS A 42 -6.50 -13.01 7.39
N SER A 43 -6.57 -11.75 7.01
CA SER A 43 -5.46 -10.81 7.12
C SER A 43 -5.36 -10.13 8.48
N THR A 44 -6.37 -10.23 9.35
CA THR A 44 -6.36 -9.54 10.67
C THR A 44 -5.19 -9.91 11.57
N PRO A 45 -4.66 -11.15 11.59
CA PRO A 45 -3.45 -11.46 12.34
C PRO A 45 -2.22 -10.64 11.92
N VAL A 46 -2.13 -10.26 10.64
CA VAL A 46 -1.03 -9.42 10.12
C VAL A 46 -1.04 -8.05 10.80
N PHE A 47 -2.21 -7.44 10.96
CA PHE A 47 -2.36 -6.14 11.64
C PHE A 47 -1.84 -6.22 13.08
N ARG A 48 -2.22 -7.29 13.80
CA ARG A 48 -1.78 -7.52 15.18
C ARG A 48 -0.26 -7.70 15.27
N GLU A 49 0.33 -8.53 14.41
CA GLU A 49 1.77 -8.77 14.43
C GLU A 49 2.58 -7.52 14.05
N ILE A 50 2.09 -6.70 13.13
CA ILE A 50 2.72 -5.42 12.80
C ILE A 50 2.68 -4.48 14.01
N LYS A 51 1.52 -4.31 14.66
CA LYS A 51 1.40 -3.46 15.85
C LYS A 51 2.27 -3.95 17.00
N LYS A 52 2.43 -5.27 17.15
CA LYS A 52 3.32 -5.85 18.18
C LYS A 52 4.79 -5.53 17.92
N ASN A 53 5.23 -5.55 16.66
CA ASN A 53 6.62 -5.28 16.29
C ASN A 53 6.92 -3.78 16.11
N TYR A 54 5.92 -2.97 15.80
CA TYR A 54 6.01 -1.53 15.61
C TYR A 54 4.93 -0.81 16.43
N PRO A 55 4.98 -0.85 17.77
CA PRO A 55 3.91 -0.33 18.63
C PRO A 55 3.68 1.17 18.46
N ASP A 56 4.75 1.92 18.19
CA ASP A 56 4.71 3.38 18.02
C ASP A 56 4.37 3.83 16.59
N ALA A 57 4.33 2.90 15.63
CA ALA A 57 3.99 3.23 14.26
C ALA A 57 2.46 3.35 14.08
N SER A 58 2.03 4.35 13.34
CA SER A 58 0.64 4.51 12.89
C SER A 58 0.36 3.51 11.77
N LEU A 59 -0.63 2.65 11.96
CA LEU A 59 -1.05 1.63 11.00
C LEU A 59 -2.32 2.05 10.27
N SER A 60 -2.18 2.38 8.98
CA SER A 60 -3.30 2.70 8.08
C SER A 60 -3.69 1.47 7.27
N ALA A 61 -4.99 1.19 7.20
CA ALA A 61 -5.56 0.12 6.38
C ALA A 61 -6.30 0.70 5.17
N MET A 62 -5.86 0.37 3.95
CA MET A 62 -6.57 0.69 2.73
C MET A 62 -7.44 -0.49 2.31
N VAL A 63 -8.75 -0.32 2.36
CA VAL A 63 -9.73 -1.38 2.14
C VAL A 63 -10.83 -0.95 1.17
N ASN A 64 -11.60 -1.91 0.67
CA ASN A 64 -12.80 -1.60 -0.10
C ASN A 64 -13.87 -1.00 0.83
N SER A 65 -14.68 -0.08 0.31
CA SER A 65 -15.77 0.54 1.06
C SER A 65 -16.77 -0.47 1.64
N SER A 66 -16.96 -1.62 0.98
CA SER A 66 -17.84 -2.70 1.44
C SER A 66 -17.30 -3.50 2.64
N THR A 67 -15.99 -3.45 2.89
CA THR A 67 -15.32 -4.21 3.96
C THR A 67 -14.87 -3.33 5.14
N ARG A 68 -15.05 -2.01 5.05
CA ARG A 68 -14.65 -1.04 6.05
C ARG A 68 -15.12 -1.41 7.48
N GLY A 69 -16.41 -1.78 7.60
CA GLY A 69 -17.02 -2.09 8.92
C GLY A 69 -16.32 -3.19 9.70
N LEU A 70 -15.57 -4.07 9.03
CA LEU A 70 -14.81 -5.14 9.72
C LEU A 70 -13.61 -4.62 10.51
N LEU A 71 -13.09 -3.43 10.17
CA LEU A 71 -11.93 -2.83 10.83
C LEU A 71 -12.28 -1.66 11.75
N GLU A 72 -13.51 -1.18 11.77
CA GLU A 72 -13.91 0.00 12.57
C GLU A 72 -13.64 -0.16 14.08
N ASN A 73 -13.69 -1.38 14.57
CA ASN A 73 -13.41 -1.70 15.97
C ASN A 73 -12.10 -2.51 16.14
N ASN A 74 -11.23 -2.54 15.16
CA ASN A 74 -9.96 -3.27 15.26
C ASN A 74 -8.93 -2.41 16.02
N PRO A 75 -8.49 -2.83 17.22
CA PRO A 75 -7.56 -2.06 18.05
C PRO A 75 -6.16 -1.93 17.42
N ASN A 76 -5.87 -2.74 16.40
CA ASN A 76 -4.58 -2.73 15.70
C ASN A 76 -4.58 -1.84 14.44
N THR A 77 -5.64 -1.05 14.20
CA THR A 77 -5.75 -0.16 13.04
C THR A 77 -6.02 1.26 13.52
N ASP A 78 -5.12 2.19 13.19
CA ASP A 78 -5.25 3.59 13.61
C ASP A 78 -6.06 4.41 12.60
N GLU A 79 -5.98 4.07 11.31
CA GLU A 79 -6.66 4.78 10.24
C GLU A 79 -7.22 3.81 9.19
N ILE A 80 -8.44 4.07 8.71
CA ILE A 80 -9.05 3.29 7.64
C ILE A 80 -9.28 4.18 6.42
N ILE A 81 -8.59 3.85 5.33
CA ILE A 81 -8.74 4.51 4.04
C ILE A 81 -9.64 3.65 3.16
N THR A 82 -10.78 4.18 2.80
CA THR A 82 -11.73 3.48 1.92
C THR A 82 -11.54 3.88 0.47
N ILE A 83 -11.48 2.89 -0.41
CA ILE A 83 -11.43 3.10 -1.85
C ILE A 83 -12.52 2.28 -2.55
N LYS A 84 -12.98 2.78 -3.69
CA LYS A 84 -13.88 2.04 -4.59
C LYS A 84 -13.12 1.67 -5.85
N HIS A 85 -13.44 0.51 -6.43
CA HIS A 85 -12.78 0.06 -7.66
C HIS A 85 -12.85 1.09 -8.80
N ALA A 86 -13.93 1.88 -8.86
CA ALA A 86 -14.10 2.95 -9.85
C ALA A 86 -13.07 4.09 -9.69
N ASP A 87 -12.61 4.35 -8.46
CA ASP A 87 -11.76 5.51 -8.14
C ASP A 87 -10.33 5.39 -8.71
N TYR A 88 -9.88 4.16 -9.00
CA TYR A 88 -8.52 3.89 -9.52
C TYR A 88 -8.51 3.22 -10.92
N LYS A 89 -9.64 3.30 -11.65
CA LYS A 89 -9.68 2.89 -13.06
C LYS A 89 -8.91 3.86 -13.95
N GLY A 90 -8.28 3.29 -15.00
CA GLY A 90 -7.52 4.05 -15.98
C GLY A 90 -6.25 4.70 -15.42
N LEU A 91 -5.57 5.49 -16.24
CA LEU A 91 -4.31 6.16 -15.86
C LEU A 91 -4.54 7.23 -14.80
N LYS A 92 -5.56 8.05 -14.96
CA LYS A 92 -5.91 9.12 -14.01
C LYS A 92 -6.20 8.58 -12.62
N GLY A 93 -6.95 7.46 -12.53
CA GLY A 93 -7.26 6.80 -11.26
C GLY A 93 -6.01 6.25 -10.57
N LYS A 94 -5.11 5.63 -11.33
CA LYS A 94 -3.83 5.11 -10.80
C LYS A 94 -2.92 6.22 -10.29
N LEU A 95 -2.82 7.35 -11.00
CA LEU A 95 -2.07 8.51 -10.54
C LEU A 95 -2.69 9.14 -9.29
N ARG A 96 -4.02 9.19 -9.20
CA ARG A 96 -4.73 9.65 -8.01
C ARG A 96 -4.45 8.76 -6.80
N LEU A 97 -4.47 7.43 -6.99
CA LEU A 97 -4.12 6.45 -5.95
C LEU A 97 -2.68 6.64 -5.47
N SER A 98 -1.73 6.76 -6.39
CA SER A 98 -0.32 7.01 -6.07
C SER A 98 -0.12 8.33 -5.32
N SER A 99 -0.85 9.38 -5.72
CA SER A 99 -0.83 10.68 -5.04
C SER A 99 -1.40 10.58 -3.61
N LEU A 100 -2.47 9.80 -3.41
CA LEU A 100 -3.05 9.54 -2.10
C LEU A 100 -2.03 8.86 -1.17
N ILE A 101 -1.38 7.80 -1.65
CA ILE A 101 -0.33 7.08 -0.91
C ILE A 101 0.85 8.00 -0.59
N ARG A 102 1.30 8.80 -1.57
CA ARG A 102 2.41 9.75 -1.40
C ARG A 102 2.14 10.78 -0.31
N ARG A 103 0.90 11.30 -0.24
CA ARG A 103 0.49 12.25 0.81
C ARG A 103 0.52 11.65 2.21
N GLY A 104 0.24 10.35 2.33
CA GLY A 104 0.31 9.62 3.61
C GLY A 104 1.74 9.52 4.17
N LYS A 105 2.78 9.62 3.32
CA LYS A 105 4.20 9.53 3.69
C LYS A 105 4.53 8.25 4.46
N TYR A 106 4.06 7.11 3.95
CA TYR A 106 4.31 5.80 4.55
C TYR A 106 5.76 5.37 4.40
N ASP A 107 6.29 4.72 5.43
CA ASP A 107 7.64 4.15 5.45
C ASP A 107 7.62 2.70 4.96
N ILE A 108 6.55 1.97 5.30
CA ILE A 108 6.32 0.59 4.83
C ILE A 108 4.95 0.52 4.16
N GLY A 109 4.89 -0.13 3.01
CA GLY A 109 3.66 -0.46 2.29
C GLY A 109 3.55 -1.97 2.07
N ILE A 110 2.47 -2.57 2.55
CA ILE A 110 2.21 -4.01 2.44
C ILE A 110 0.97 -4.22 1.60
N CYS A 111 1.11 -4.85 0.43
CA CYS A 111 0.01 -5.20 -0.44
C CYS A 111 -0.33 -6.69 -0.28
N LEU A 112 -1.42 -7.00 0.39
CA LEU A 112 -1.85 -8.36 0.68
C LEU A 112 -2.68 -9.00 -0.43
N ASN A 113 -3.14 -8.22 -1.40
CA ASN A 113 -3.76 -8.80 -2.59
C ASN A 113 -2.83 -8.76 -3.81
N PRO A 114 -2.84 -9.81 -4.63
CA PRO A 114 -2.06 -9.89 -5.86
C PRO A 114 -2.64 -8.93 -6.92
N ASN A 115 -2.31 -7.65 -6.82
CA ASN A 115 -2.83 -6.62 -7.71
C ASN A 115 -1.73 -5.63 -8.12
N ILE A 116 -1.25 -5.76 -9.36
CA ILE A 116 -0.18 -4.93 -9.94
C ILE A 116 -0.44 -3.41 -9.79
N PRO A 117 -1.64 -2.86 -10.03
CA PRO A 117 -1.91 -1.45 -9.80
C PRO A 117 -1.59 -0.95 -8.41
N PHE A 118 -1.82 -1.74 -7.36
CA PHE A 118 -1.51 -1.34 -5.98
C PHE A 118 -0.01 -1.42 -5.69
N ALA A 119 0.65 -2.46 -6.18
CA ALA A 119 2.09 -2.60 -6.09
C ALA A 119 2.81 -1.41 -6.75
N LEU A 120 2.42 -1.07 -7.98
CA LEU A 120 2.94 0.10 -8.68
C LEU A 120 2.56 1.41 -7.99
N ALA A 121 1.37 1.50 -7.39
CA ALA A 121 0.96 2.71 -6.66
C ALA A 121 1.82 2.95 -5.41
N LEU A 122 2.28 1.91 -4.72
CA LEU A 122 3.25 2.03 -3.63
C LEU A 122 4.60 2.58 -4.14
N PHE A 123 5.06 2.10 -5.29
CA PHE A 123 6.30 2.58 -5.91
C PHE A 123 6.20 4.05 -6.34
N TRP A 124 5.14 4.42 -7.07
CA TRP A 124 4.86 5.80 -7.46
C TRP A 124 4.53 6.72 -6.27
N GLY A 125 4.01 6.14 -5.19
CA GLY A 125 3.77 6.82 -3.91
C GLY A 125 5.03 7.08 -3.11
N LEU A 126 6.21 6.66 -3.62
CA LEU A 126 7.51 6.79 -2.96
C LEU A 126 7.54 6.14 -1.57
N VAL A 127 6.94 4.97 -1.42
CA VAL A 127 7.05 4.17 -0.21
C VAL A 127 8.39 3.43 -0.23
N PRO A 128 9.30 3.62 0.74
CA PRO A 128 10.65 3.05 0.68
C PRO A 128 10.66 1.52 0.77
N ILE A 129 9.94 0.96 1.73
CA ILE A 129 9.86 -0.49 1.95
C ILE A 129 8.51 -0.97 1.45
N ARG A 130 8.53 -1.87 0.48
CA ARG A 130 7.33 -2.39 -0.18
C ARG A 130 7.34 -3.91 -0.15
N LEU A 131 6.27 -4.47 0.39
CA LEU A 131 6.03 -5.92 0.46
C LEU A 131 4.77 -6.29 -0.29
N SER A 132 4.80 -7.35 -1.06
CA SER A 132 3.60 -7.86 -1.75
C SER A 132 3.63 -9.38 -1.86
N VAL A 133 2.43 -9.96 -1.92
CA VAL A 133 2.21 -11.40 -2.11
C VAL A 133 2.15 -11.77 -3.61
N MET A 134 2.93 -11.10 -4.46
CA MET A 134 2.91 -11.36 -5.90
C MET A 134 4.11 -12.21 -6.30
N PRO A 135 3.92 -13.50 -6.64
CA PRO A 135 5.03 -14.38 -6.98
C PRO A 135 5.70 -14.03 -8.31
N ASP A 136 4.99 -13.43 -9.27
CA ASP A 136 5.48 -13.30 -10.65
C ASP A 136 6.07 -11.91 -11.01
N PHE A 137 5.98 -10.91 -10.13
CA PHE A 137 6.41 -9.53 -10.40
C PHE A 137 7.32 -8.95 -9.30
N SER A 138 7.94 -9.80 -8.51
CA SER A 138 8.66 -9.40 -7.30
C SER A 138 9.96 -8.62 -7.57
N GLY A 139 10.58 -8.78 -8.72
CA GLY A 139 11.95 -8.29 -8.93
C GLY A 139 12.10 -6.79 -9.16
N PHE A 140 11.05 -6.08 -9.61
CA PHE A 140 11.18 -4.70 -10.05
C PHE A 140 10.64 -3.65 -9.06
N THR A 141 9.60 -3.96 -8.32
CA THR A 141 8.92 -3.00 -7.42
C THR A 141 9.04 -3.31 -5.94
N PHE A 142 9.68 -4.43 -5.60
CA PHE A 142 9.78 -4.93 -4.23
C PHE A 142 11.21 -5.26 -3.85
#